data_a9833bddd91b182a94d2488090910f2c
#
_entry.id   a9833bddd91b182a94d2488090910f2c
#
_cell.length_a   1.000
_cell.length_b   1.000
_cell.length_c   1.000
_cell.angle_alpha   90.00
_cell.angle_beta   90.00
_cell.angle_gamma   90.00
#
_symmetry.space_group_name_H-M   'P 1'
#
loop_
_entity.id
_entity.type
_entity.pdbx_description
1 polymer ?
#
loop_
_entity_poly.entity_id
_entity_poly.type
_entity_poly.pdbx_seq_one_letter_code
_entity_poly.pdbx_strand_id
1 'polypeptide(L)'
;KKKKVANISIDGITKIRIQGLEGWSDIQNVKPDIKRNEENGGVNLIIFDADTIHNEGGFDKRKQEIHDKISGTTCEIFLFPNNQDDGALEDLFENIINTKNAPIFDCWNKFETCLQDSASPKVGRDLTIPAKKSKIYVYLEALLGKSKEEKKKIKDPFRNFDDTDHWDLDTDYLNPLKDFITKHL
;
A
#
# COMPACT_ATOMS: atom_id res chain seq x y z
N LYS A 1 16.94 3.81 14.02
CA LYS A 1 16.66 3.29 12.64
C LYS A 1 16.79 4.45 11.65
N LYS A 2 17.35 4.22 10.42
CA LYS A 2 17.47 5.27 9.41
C LYS A 2 16.09 5.55 8.82
N LYS A 3 15.63 6.82 8.90
CA LYS A 3 14.43 7.26 8.18
C LYS A 3 14.67 7.05 6.67
N LYS A 4 13.75 6.37 5.99
CA LYS A 4 13.78 6.27 4.52
C LYS A 4 13.24 7.59 3.97
N VAL A 5 14.09 8.38 3.33
CA VAL A 5 13.71 9.66 2.73
C VAL A 5 14.09 9.64 1.26
N ALA A 6 13.16 9.99 0.40
CA ALA A 6 13.38 10.27 -1.02
C ALA A 6 13.00 11.72 -1.32
N ASN A 7 13.72 12.34 -2.25
CA ASN A 7 13.42 13.68 -2.73
C ASN A 7 13.21 13.62 -4.25
N ILE A 8 12.17 14.28 -4.73
CA ILE A 8 11.92 14.51 -6.15
C ILE A 8 12.20 15.98 -6.42
N SER A 9 13.11 16.23 -7.35
CA SER A 9 13.51 17.59 -7.73
C SER A 9 13.05 17.89 -9.14
N ILE A 10 12.53 19.11 -9.34
CA ILE A 10 12.16 19.66 -10.63
C ILE A 10 13.01 20.91 -10.80
N ASP A 11 13.75 21.03 -11.92
CA ASP A 11 14.67 22.13 -12.23
C ASP A 11 15.72 22.37 -11.12
N GLY A 12 16.23 21.28 -10.53
CA GLY A 12 17.23 21.34 -9.47
C GLY A 12 16.71 21.77 -8.10
N ILE A 13 15.41 22.06 -7.98
CA ILE A 13 14.78 22.43 -6.71
C ILE A 13 13.97 21.23 -6.20
N THR A 14 14.22 20.82 -4.96
CA THR A 14 13.40 19.77 -4.32
C THR A 14 11.97 20.29 -4.15
N LYS A 15 11.02 19.64 -4.83
CA LYS A 15 9.59 19.99 -4.77
C LYS A 15 8.81 19.03 -3.88
N ILE A 16 9.20 17.76 -3.86
CA ILE A 16 8.51 16.73 -3.10
C ILE A 16 9.52 16.00 -2.24
N ARG A 17 9.23 15.90 -0.95
CA ARG A 17 9.97 15.06 -0.01
C ARG A 17 9.07 13.93 0.46
N ILE A 18 9.47 12.69 0.20
CA ILE A 18 8.76 11.49 0.64
C ILE A 18 9.51 10.92 1.84
N GLN A 19 8.80 10.72 2.94
CA GLN A 19 9.37 10.13 4.15
C GLN A 19 8.58 8.88 4.53
N GLY A 20 9.25 7.72 4.46
CA GLY A 20 8.68 6.46 4.92
C GLY A 20 8.63 6.38 6.44
N LEU A 21 7.51 5.92 6.98
CA LEU A 21 7.30 5.56 8.38
C LEU A 21 7.11 4.04 8.49
N GLU A 22 7.40 3.47 9.66
CA GLU A 22 7.23 2.02 9.88
C GLU A 22 5.76 1.66 10.12
N GLY A 23 4.95 2.64 10.52
CA GLY A 23 3.51 2.49 10.70
C GLY A 23 2.86 3.83 11.02
N TRP A 24 1.55 3.87 10.99
CA TRP A 24 0.77 5.07 11.29
C TRP A 24 0.98 5.57 12.73
N SER A 25 1.31 4.66 13.65
CA SER A 25 1.60 5.00 15.05
C SER A 25 2.82 5.92 15.20
N ASP A 26 3.75 5.88 14.25
CA ASP A 26 4.97 6.69 14.26
C ASP A 26 4.78 8.10 13.72
N ILE A 27 3.59 8.46 13.26
CA ILE A 27 3.32 9.76 12.64
C ILE A 27 3.61 10.94 13.58
N GLN A 28 3.40 10.77 14.87
CA GLN A 28 3.72 11.80 15.87
C GLN A 28 5.21 12.17 15.88
N ASN A 29 6.10 11.26 15.46
CA ASN A 29 7.54 11.50 15.42
C ASN A 29 7.96 12.44 14.29
N VAL A 30 7.08 12.64 13.29
CA VAL A 30 7.31 13.56 12.17
C VAL A 30 6.46 14.84 12.26
N LYS A 31 5.63 14.96 13.26
CA LYS A 31 4.80 16.16 13.50
C LYS A 31 5.61 17.47 13.50
N PRO A 32 6.83 17.56 14.08
CA PRO A 32 7.65 18.77 13.97
C PRO A 32 8.08 19.08 12.53
N ASP A 33 8.34 18.05 11.71
CA ASP A 33 8.69 18.24 10.29
C ASP A 33 7.48 18.71 9.49
N ILE A 34 6.28 18.14 9.76
CA ILE A 34 5.00 18.55 9.18
C ILE A 34 4.74 20.04 9.46
N LYS A 35 4.86 20.45 10.73
CA LYS A 35 4.64 21.83 11.15
C LYS A 35 5.62 22.80 10.49
N ARG A 36 6.89 22.45 10.44
CA ARG A 36 7.90 23.25 9.76
C ARG A 36 7.60 23.42 8.26
N ASN A 37 7.12 22.37 7.59
CA ASN A 37 6.74 22.47 6.19
C ASN A 37 5.54 23.40 5.98
N GLU A 38 4.54 23.31 6.85
CA GLU A 38 3.37 24.19 6.87
C GLU A 38 3.78 25.66 7.06
N GLU A 39 4.66 25.95 8.04
CA GLU A 39 5.20 27.29 8.31
C GLU A 39 5.95 27.88 7.09
N ASN A 40 6.50 27.03 6.23
CA ASN A 40 7.16 27.42 4.99
C ASN A 40 6.20 27.43 3.77
N GLY A 41 4.89 27.32 3.99
CA GLY A 41 3.88 27.32 2.93
C GLY A 41 3.78 26.05 2.13
N GLY A 42 4.36 24.95 2.62
CA GLY A 42 4.29 23.63 1.97
C GLY A 42 3.03 22.87 2.33
N VAL A 43 2.61 21.96 1.45
CA VAL A 43 1.51 21.04 1.67
C VAL A 43 2.04 19.72 2.26
N ASN A 44 1.32 19.17 3.22
CA ASN A 44 1.65 17.87 3.83
C ASN A 44 0.60 16.83 3.42
N LEU A 45 1.06 15.76 2.77
CA LEU A 45 0.25 14.62 2.38
C LEU A 45 0.61 13.42 3.24
N ILE A 46 -0.39 12.74 3.76
CA ILE A 46 -0.25 11.55 4.58
C ILE A 46 -0.94 10.39 3.85
N ILE A 47 -0.20 9.32 3.60
CA ILE A 47 -0.73 8.13 2.93
C ILE A 47 -0.42 6.93 3.79
N PHE A 48 -1.47 6.19 4.21
CA PHE A 48 -1.38 4.95 5.00
C PHE A 48 -2.46 3.95 4.57
N ASP A 49 -2.40 2.76 5.16
CA ASP A 49 -3.47 1.78 5.09
C ASP A 49 -4.62 2.18 6.02
N ALA A 50 -5.86 2.00 5.57
CA ALA A 50 -7.03 2.07 6.45
C ALA A 50 -7.04 0.88 7.42
N ASP A 51 -6.48 -0.24 7.00
CA ASP A 51 -6.64 -1.55 7.61
C ASP A 51 -8.11 -2.01 7.66
N THR A 52 -8.36 -3.18 8.20
CA THR A 52 -9.71 -3.68 8.41
C THR A 52 -10.09 -3.59 9.88
N ILE A 53 -11.40 -3.65 10.18
CA ILE A 53 -11.90 -3.68 11.57
C ILE A 53 -11.29 -4.86 12.35
N HIS A 54 -11.10 -6.01 11.70
CA HIS A 54 -10.46 -7.19 12.30
C HIS A 54 -8.98 -6.97 12.68
N ASN A 55 -8.32 -6.04 12.00
CA ASN A 55 -6.94 -5.62 12.29
C ASN A 55 -6.90 -4.31 13.09
N GLU A 56 -7.92 -4.07 13.91
CA GLU A 56 -8.03 -2.87 14.75
C GLU A 56 -8.00 -1.54 13.95
N GLY A 57 -8.32 -1.59 12.65
CA GLY A 57 -8.38 -0.46 11.74
C GLY A 57 -9.81 -0.11 11.33
N GLY A 58 -9.96 0.24 10.07
CA GLY A 58 -11.15 0.75 9.42
C GLY A 58 -10.98 2.20 9.01
N PHE A 59 -11.54 2.57 7.86
CA PHE A 59 -11.30 3.87 7.22
C PHE A 59 -11.55 5.05 8.17
N ASP A 60 -12.75 5.15 8.74
CA ASP A 60 -13.12 6.28 9.61
C ASP A 60 -12.28 6.31 10.88
N LYS A 61 -12.09 5.14 11.51
CA LYS A 61 -11.28 5.00 12.72
C LYS A 61 -9.85 5.42 12.47
N ARG A 62 -9.21 4.89 11.41
CA ARG A 62 -7.82 5.19 11.08
C ARG A 62 -7.63 6.68 10.76
N LYS A 63 -8.56 7.26 10.03
CA LYS A 63 -8.55 8.69 9.71
C LYS A 63 -8.60 9.55 10.97
N GLN A 64 -9.48 9.21 11.91
CA GLN A 64 -9.59 9.91 13.19
C GLN A 64 -8.32 9.74 14.04
N GLU A 65 -7.79 8.53 14.15
CA GLU A 65 -6.56 8.25 14.91
C GLU A 65 -5.34 9.04 14.39
N ILE A 66 -5.21 9.16 13.06
CA ILE A 66 -4.17 10.00 12.44
C ILE A 66 -4.42 11.45 12.79
N HIS A 67 -5.63 11.95 12.61
CA HIS A 67 -6.02 13.32 12.89
C HIS A 67 -5.68 13.73 14.34
N ASP A 68 -5.97 12.85 15.31
CA ASP A 68 -5.71 13.10 16.73
C ASP A 68 -4.20 13.22 17.01
N LYS A 69 -3.39 12.36 16.38
CA LYS A 69 -1.93 12.37 16.57
C LYS A 69 -1.25 13.62 16.00
N ILE A 70 -1.78 14.16 14.89
CA ILE A 70 -1.22 15.35 14.21
C ILE A 70 -2.02 16.62 14.52
N SER A 71 -2.90 16.59 15.52
CA SER A 71 -3.73 17.73 15.91
C SER A 71 -2.90 19.02 16.02
N GLY A 72 -3.41 20.15 15.50
CA GLY A 72 -2.70 21.42 15.43
C GLY A 72 -1.69 21.53 14.29
N THR A 73 -1.80 20.67 13.27
CA THR A 73 -1.13 20.79 11.97
C THR A 73 -2.14 20.62 10.84
N THR A 74 -1.81 21.12 9.66
CA THR A 74 -2.62 20.97 8.44
C THR A 74 -2.04 19.87 7.57
N CYS A 75 -2.83 18.85 7.29
CA CYS A 75 -2.46 17.72 6.44
C CYS A 75 -3.66 17.21 5.67
N GLU A 76 -3.41 16.75 4.46
CA GLU A 76 -4.37 15.98 3.68
C GLU A 76 -4.07 14.49 3.86
N ILE A 77 -5.11 13.68 4.05
CA ILE A 77 -4.97 12.26 4.36
C ILE A 77 -5.59 11.43 3.25
N PHE A 78 -4.82 10.48 2.75
CA PHE A 78 -5.30 9.41 1.88
C PHE A 78 -5.08 8.06 2.57
N LEU A 79 -6.11 7.24 2.60
CA LEU A 79 -6.01 5.89 3.14
C LEU A 79 -6.25 4.86 2.03
N PHE A 80 -5.32 3.90 1.91
CA PHE A 80 -5.52 2.77 1.01
C PHE A 80 -6.70 1.91 1.47
N PRO A 81 -7.44 1.29 0.50
CA PRO A 81 -7.08 1.18 -0.92
C PRO A 81 -7.49 2.38 -1.80
N ASN A 82 -8.54 3.12 -1.46
CA ASN A 82 -9.16 4.10 -2.37
C ASN A 82 -9.69 5.36 -1.67
N ASN A 83 -9.24 5.62 -0.45
CA ASN A 83 -9.66 6.76 0.40
C ASN A 83 -11.15 6.74 0.80
N GLN A 84 -11.75 5.57 0.82
CA GLN A 84 -13.17 5.39 1.15
C GLN A 84 -13.42 4.07 1.89
N ASP A 85 -12.83 2.97 1.43
CA ASP A 85 -13.08 1.64 1.96
C ASP A 85 -12.03 1.25 3.00
N ASP A 86 -12.40 0.30 3.86
CA ASP A 86 -11.44 -0.42 4.70
C ASP A 86 -10.51 -1.27 3.84
N GLY A 87 -9.26 -1.38 4.24
CA GLY A 87 -8.28 -2.22 3.56
C GLY A 87 -6.87 -1.67 3.61
N ALA A 88 -6.01 -2.20 2.74
CA ALA A 88 -4.59 -1.91 2.70
C ALA A 88 -4.09 -1.69 1.26
N LEU A 89 -2.81 -1.37 1.11
CA LEU A 89 -2.14 -1.25 -0.18
C LEU A 89 -2.28 -2.53 -1.03
N GLU A 90 -2.30 -3.70 -0.40
CA GLU A 90 -2.50 -4.97 -1.11
C GLU A 90 -3.87 -5.04 -1.80
N ASP A 91 -4.90 -4.44 -1.23
CA ASP A 91 -6.22 -4.36 -1.88
C ASP A 91 -6.17 -3.47 -3.13
N LEU A 92 -5.42 -2.38 -3.09
CA LEU A 92 -5.15 -1.60 -4.29
C LEU A 92 -4.43 -2.44 -5.34
N PHE A 93 -3.37 -3.16 -4.96
CA PHE A 93 -2.61 -3.99 -5.91
C PHE A 93 -3.48 -5.06 -6.59
N GLU A 94 -4.41 -5.68 -5.87
CA GLU A 94 -5.33 -6.65 -6.45
C GLU A 94 -6.22 -6.05 -7.56
N ASN A 95 -6.52 -4.78 -7.47
CA ASN A 95 -7.38 -4.06 -8.41
C ASN A 95 -6.63 -3.40 -9.58
N ILE A 96 -5.30 -3.38 -9.54
CA ILE A 96 -4.47 -2.80 -10.60
C ILE A 96 -3.60 -3.85 -11.32
N ILE A 97 -3.82 -5.13 -11.13
CA ILE A 97 -3.15 -6.16 -11.93
C ILE A 97 -3.59 -6.06 -13.38
N ASN A 98 -2.70 -6.41 -14.30
CA ASN A 98 -3.12 -6.59 -15.70
C ASN A 98 -4.13 -7.75 -15.77
N THR A 99 -5.30 -7.50 -16.33
CA THR A 99 -6.43 -8.43 -16.36
C THR A 99 -6.11 -9.77 -17.05
N LYS A 100 -5.13 -9.78 -17.99
CA LYS A 100 -4.65 -11.04 -18.60
C LYS A 100 -4.05 -12.02 -17.59
N ASN A 101 -3.60 -11.52 -16.44
CA ASN A 101 -2.99 -12.30 -15.36
C ASN A 101 -4.00 -12.70 -14.28
N ALA A 102 -5.27 -12.32 -14.39
CA ALA A 102 -6.30 -12.66 -13.41
C ALA A 102 -6.38 -14.17 -13.08
N PRO A 103 -6.13 -15.11 -14.02
CA PRO A 103 -6.11 -16.55 -13.69
C PRO A 103 -5.14 -16.93 -12.57
N ILE A 104 -4.09 -16.14 -12.30
CA ILE A 104 -3.17 -16.40 -11.18
C ILE A 104 -3.93 -16.20 -9.85
N PHE A 105 -4.75 -15.16 -9.76
CA PHE A 105 -5.58 -14.91 -8.58
C PHE A 105 -6.70 -15.93 -8.42
N ASP A 106 -7.25 -16.45 -9.52
CA ASP A 106 -8.22 -17.56 -9.45
C ASP A 106 -7.59 -18.81 -8.86
N CYS A 107 -6.33 -19.10 -9.19
CA CYS A 107 -5.58 -20.19 -8.58
C CYS A 107 -5.34 -19.94 -7.07
N TRP A 108 -5.01 -18.73 -6.70
CA TRP A 108 -4.84 -18.36 -5.29
C TRP A 108 -6.14 -18.49 -4.51
N ASN A 109 -7.25 -18.01 -5.03
CA ASN A 109 -8.56 -18.11 -4.36
C ASN A 109 -8.97 -19.56 -4.14
N LYS A 110 -8.68 -20.45 -5.11
CA LYS A 110 -8.88 -21.89 -4.96
C LYS A 110 -7.98 -22.49 -3.86
N PHE A 111 -6.75 -22.01 -3.76
CA PHE A 111 -5.83 -22.42 -2.69
C PHE A 111 -6.36 -22.01 -1.32
N GLU A 112 -6.84 -20.76 -1.16
CA GLU A 112 -7.45 -20.29 0.10
C GLU A 112 -8.67 -21.13 0.47
N THR A 113 -9.58 -21.36 -0.49
CA THR A 113 -10.74 -22.25 -0.30
C THR A 113 -10.32 -23.67 0.13
N CYS A 114 -9.30 -24.20 -0.52
CA CYS A 114 -8.77 -25.53 -0.17
C CYS A 114 -8.22 -25.56 1.27
N LEU A 115 -7.58 -24.49 1.75
CA LEU A 115 -7.10 -24.40 3.13
C LEU A 115 -8.27 -24.34 4.12
N GLN A 116 -9.33 -23.58 3.81
CA GLN A 116 -10.53 -23.49 4.64
C GLN A 116 -11.26 -24.83 4.74
N ASP A 117 -11.47 -25.50 3.60
CA ASP A 117 -12.15 -26.80 3.53
C ASP A 117 -11.30 -27.94 4.13
N SER A 118 -9.98 -27.75 4.14
CA SER A 118 -8.99 -28.70 4.65
C SER A 118 -8.70 -28.49 6.14
N ALA A 119 -9.46 -27.71 6.86
CA ALA A 119 -9.54 -27.70 8.34
C ALA A 119 -9.92 -29.12 8.81
N SER A 120 -9.06 -30.04 8.55
CA SER A 120 -9.32 -31.43 8.25
C SER A 120 -8.71 -32.32 9.32
N PRO A 121 -9.39 -33.43 9.62
CA PRO A 121 -8.82 -34.53 10.40
C PRO A 121 -7.45 -35.02 9.92
N LYS A 122 -7.08 -34.72 8.67
CA LYS A 122 -5.81 -35.22 8.07
C LYS A 122 -4.59 -34.42 8.52
N VAL A 123 -4.73 -33.12 8.83
CA VAL A 123 -3.61 -32.26 9.28
C VAL A 123 -3.56 -32.15 10.81
N GLY A 124 -4.65 -32.49 11.50
CA GLY A 124 -4.73 -32.51 12.96
C GLY A 124 -4.71 -31.11 13.63
N ARG A 125 -4.89 -30.05 12.84
CA ARG A 125 -4.99 -28.65 13.31
C ARG A 125 -5.70 -27.79 12.27
N ASP A 126 -6.22 -26.66 12.70
CA ASP A 126 -6.75 -25.63 11.79
C ASP A 126 -5.63 -25.04 10.95
N LEU A 127 -5.91 -24.81 9.66
CA LEU A 127 -4.99 -24.16 8.75
C LEU A 127 -5.26 -22.66 8.73
N THR A 128 -4.20 -21.87 8.63
CA THR A 128 -4.27 -20.43 8.55
C THR A 128 -4.19 -19.98 7.10
N ILE A 129 -5.09 -19.10 6.67
CA ILE A 129 -4.99 -18.44 5.37
C ILE A 129 -3.82 -17.48 5.40
N PRO A 130 -2.89 -17.53 4.42
CA PRO A 130 -1.80 -16.58 4.32
C PRO A 130 -2.29 -15.14 4.20
N ALA A 131 -1.48 -14.20 4.70
CA ALA A 131 -1.79 -12.78 4.59
C ALA A 131 -1.90 -12.32 3.12
N LYS A 132 -2.71 -11.31 2.84
CA LYS A 132 -2.90 -10.72 1.48
C LYS A 132 -1.58 -10.39 0.78
N LYS A 133 -0.59 -9.93 1.52
CA LYS A 133 0.75 -9.68 0.98
C LYS A 133 1.35 -10.92 0.29
N SER A 134 1.09 -12.11 0.79
CA SER A 134 1.55 -13.36 0.17
C SER A 134 0.94 -13.58 -1.22
N LYS A 135 -0.32 -13.17 -1.42
CA LYS A 135 -1.00 -13.24 -2.72
C LYS A 135 -0.27 -12.41 -3.78
N ILE A 136 0.14 -11.18 -3.44
CA ILE A 136 0.90 -10.32 -4.34
C ILE A 136 2.29 -10.89 -4.64
N TYR A 137 2.97 -11.47 -3.65
CA TYR A 137 4.24 -12.16 -3.88
C TYR A 137 4.09 -13.35 -4.82
N VAL A 138 3.07 -14.19 -4.64
CA VAL A 138 2.80 -15.34 -5.51
C VAL A 138 2.45 -14.89 -6.93
N TYR A 139 1.66 -13.84 -7.08
CA TYR A 139 1.37 -13.21 -8.38
C TYR A 139 2.65 -12.86 -9.13
N LEU A 140 3.53 -12.09 -8.48
CA LEU A 140 4.79 -11.69 -9.09
C LEU A 140 5.76 -12.85 -9.28
N GLU A 141 5.79 -13.83 -8.38
CA GLU A 141 6.67 -14.99 -8.49
C GLU A 141 6.24 -15.91 -9.65
N ALA A 142 4.95 -16.00 -9.92
CA ALA A 142 4.43 -16.73 -11.09
C ALA A 142 4.88 -16.08 -12.41
N LEU A 143 5.02 -14.76 -12.44
CA LEU A 143 5.43 -14.00 -13.62
C LEU A 143 6.96 -13.87 -13.75
N LEU A 144 7.67 -13.69 -12.64
CA LEU A 144 9.08 -13.29 -12.57
C LEU A 144 9.99 -14.32 -11.88
N GLY A 145 9.52 -15.56 -11.68
CA GLY A 145 10.24 -16.53 -10.85
C GLY A 145 11.40 -17.29 -11.53
N LYS A 146 11.68 -17.07 -12.82
CA LYS A 146 12.58 -17.92 -13.62
C LYS A 146 14.06 -17.73 -13.33
N SER A 147 14.50 -16.50 -13.06
CA SER A 147 15.92 -16.17 -12.83
C SER A 147 16.15 -15.46 -11.49
N LYS A 148 17.42 -15.35 -11.06
CA LYS A 148 17.79 -14.59 -9.86
C LYS A 148 17.51 -13.09 -10.00
N GLU A 149 17.69 -12.56 -11.18
CA GLU A 149 17.47 -11.16 -11.53
C GLU A 149 15.97 -10.84 -11.48
N GLU A 150 15.14 -11.70 -12.03
CA GLU A 150 13.68 -11.58 -11.95
C GLU A 150 13.18 -11.68 -10.51
N LYS A 151 13.68 -12.65 -9.73
CA LYS A 151 13.32 -12.81 -8.30
C LYS A 151 13.66 -11.57 -7.45
N LYS A 152 14.63 -10.75 -7.82
CA LYS A 152 14.88 -9.49 -7.13
C LYS A 152 13.75 -8.47 -7.34
N LYS A 153 13.12 -8.45 -8.52
CA LYS A 153 12.04 -7.53 -8.87
C LYS A 153 10.73 -7.83 -8.13
N ILE A 154 10.60 -9.03 -7.54
CA ILE A 154 9.45 -9.39 -6.72
C ILE A 154 9.44 -8.61 -5.40
N LYS A 155 10.62 -8.27 -4.87
CA LYS A 155 10.77 -7.56 -3.59
C LYS A 155 10.37 -6.10 -3.70
N ASP A 156 9.66 -5.59 -2.71
CA ASP A 156 9.11 -4.23 -2.68
C ASP A 156 10.07 -3.12 -3.18
N PRO A 157 11.36 -3.06 -2.77
CA PRO A 157 12.25 -1.98 -3.21
C PRO A 157 12.63 -2.02 -4.69
N PHE A 158 12.38 -3.15 -5.37
CA PHE A 158 12.81 -3.38 -6.76
C PHE A 158 11.64 -3.66 -7.70
N ARG A 159 10.42 -3.60 -7.17
CA ARG A 159 9.20 -3.80 -7.94
C ARG A 159 9.05 -2.69 -8.98
N ASN A 160 8.83 -3.08 -10.24
CA ASN A 160 8.60 -2.15 -11.32
C ASN A 160 7.10 -2.01 -11.58
N PHE A 161 6.54 -0.87 -11.25
CA PHE A 161 5.14 -0.56 -11.51
C PHE A 161 4.89 -0.05 -12.93
N ASP A 162 5.92 0.38 -13.67
CA ASP A 162 5.80 0.78 -15.08
C ASP A 162 5.67 -0.42 -16.03
N ASP A 163 5.78 -1.64 -15.49
CA ASP A 163 5.65 -2.86 -16.27
C ASP A 163 4.16 -3.17 -16.54
N THR A 164 3.68 -2.74 -17.71
CA THR A 164 2.29 -2.92 -18.13
C THR A 164 1.90 -4.38 -18.37
N ASP A 165 2.86 -5.29 -18.44
CA ASP A 165 2.58 -6.73 -18.44
C ASP A 165 2.10 -7.24 -17.09
N HIS A 166 2.46 -6.54 -16.02
CA HIS A 166 2.07 -6.89 -14.66
C HIS A 166 0.95 -6.01 -14.12
N TRP A 167 0.99 -4.71 -14.41
CA TRP A 167 0.13 -3.72 -13.79
C TRP A 167 -0.67 -2.92 -14.82
N ASP A 168 -1.89 -2.59 -14.47
CA ASP A 168 -2.74 -1.64 -15.19
C ASP A 168 -2.84 -0.35 -14.36
N LEU A 169 -1.95 0.61 -14.67
CA LEU A 169 -1.96 1.91 -14.01
C LEU A 169 -2.97 2.89 -14.62
N ASP A 170 -3.64 2.50 -15.70
CA ASP A 170 -4.68 3.33 -16.35
C ASP A 170 -6.09 3.02 -15.85
N THR A 171 -6.22 2.01 -15.00
CA THR A 171 -7.51 1.64 -14.41
C THR A 171 -8.14 2.79 -13.62
N ASP A 172 -9.46 2.93 -13.72
CA ASP A 172 -10.25 3.90 -12.95
C ASP A 172 -10.15 3.70 -11.44
N TYR A 173 -9.76 2.50 -10.99
CA TYR A 173 -9.57 2.23 -9.57
C TYR A 173 -8.47 3.11 -8.94
N LEU A 174 -7.52 3.58 -9.74
CA LEU A 174 -6.47 4.50 -9.29
C LEU A 174 -6.88 5.97 -9.26
N ASN A 175 -8.03 6.33 -9.83
CA ASN A 175 -8.44 7.74 -9.92
C ASN A 175 -8.46 8.45 -8.56
N PRO A 176 -8.97 7.86 -7.45
CA PRO A 176 -8.92 8.54 -6.15
C PRO A 176 -7.50 8.90 -5.69
N LEU A 177 -6.51 8.04 -5.95
CA LEU A 177 -5.11 8.32 -5.61
C LEU A 177 -4.50 9.36 -6.55
N LYS A 178 -4.75 9.25 -7.86
CA LYS A 178 -4.30 10.21 -8.87
C LYS A 178 -4.84 11.60 -8.55
N ASP A 179 -6.13 11.72 -8.30
CA ASP A 179 -6.80 12.99 -7.98
C ASP A 179 -6.26 13.59 -6.68
N PHE A 180 -6.08 12.75 -5.64
CA PHE A 180 -5.50 13.19 -4.38
C PHE A 180 -4.10 13.78 -4.55
N ILE A 181 -3.25 13.11 -5.32
CA ILE A 181 -1.88 13.60 -5.55
C ILE A 181 -1.90 14.85 -6.43
N THR A 182 -2.64 14.82 -7.56
CA THR A 182 -2.64 15.90 -8.56
C THR A 182 -3.21 17.21 -8.00
N LYS A 183 -4.21 17.11 -7.13
CA LYS A 183 -4.81 18.30 -6.47
C LYS A 183 -3.80 19.09 -5.64
N HIS A 184 -2.73 18.44 -5.18
CA HIS A 184 -1.78 19.01 -4.22
C HIS A 184 -0.36 19.20 -4.78
N LEU A 185 -0.12 18.89 -6.06
CA LEU A 185 1.11 19.18 -6.80
C LEU A 185 1.00 20.43 -7.63
#